data_108069183068bbf4a85956e80f6ffced
#
_entry.id   108069183068bbf4a85956e80f6ffced
#
_cell.length_a   1.000
_cell.length_b   1.000
_cell.length_c   1.000
_cell.angle_alpha   90.00
_cell.angle_beta   90.00
_cell.angle_gamma   90.00
#
_symmetry.space_group_name_H-M   'P 1'
#
loop_
_entity.id
_entity.type
_entity.pdbx_description
1 polymer ?
#
loop_
_entity_poly.entity_id
_entity_poly.type
_entity_poly.pdbx_seq_one_letter_code
_entity_poly.pdbx_strand_id
1 'polypeptide(L)'
;MPLILAGPILRRTESRAVTVWLALKAPRQVELKVYSTAGGTGEIVDRPLLQGTSSTVQLGKYLHVVAVTAAPIDSNILTSGQIYVYDINFAGSRESHSVIGGQENERENLISSLWPATSELSSLGSATISYFNHQLPTFALPPQDLNYLRLVHGSCRKPHGGGRDALSILDNSIAQFAGMANSRPHQLFLTGDQIYGDDVADPMLWALTDAGDTLLGWEENLPLMDEAQIRKNLCTSIPENPAKRNIIREARENSTESQIPKQAAAEYKYKKPVQLKPGTRSDIARDFGGFTAMLVNKPKNAKSHLFSLGEYYAMYLLVWSPVLWCDRFPKGKDICENAKQAKTWDREAAEMASFSGNLWRVRRAIANIPTYTICDDHDVSDDWYLNREWCYRVLGKPLGRRVVQNALLAYAVFQAWGNTPAQFERGKVGDKLLESAANWSKSAGTDDLAWENVAKYLGIPRIDIETGLPKFKLDEDVLILDRDEEVLNWHFTIRSFKHEVIVLDTRTWRGYPTESAIDPPMLLTHKGFEEQIQKPLQETESLNQTGEFEIEATLVVVPTNLVGLWIIDAVQKLDVEQGKVFNSDAGDAWNFHELAFVKL
;
A
#
# COMPACT_ATOMS: atom_id res chain seq x y z
N MET A 1 6.11 2.02 23.93
CA MET A 1 6.03 2.14 22.48
C MET A 1 6.41 3.56 22.09
N PRO A 2 7.34 3.79 21.14
CA PRO A 2 7.77 5.12 20.72
C PRO A 2 6.62 5.89 20.02
N LEU A 3 6.81 7.19 19.79
CA LEU A 3 5.84 8.01 19.05
C LEU A 3 5.75 7.55 17.59
N ILE A 4 6.90 7.34 16.92
CA ILE A 4 6.98 6.97 15.52
C ILE A 4 6.82 5.44 15.39
N LEU A 5 5.73 5.00 14.77
CA LEU A 5 5.47 3.59 14.49
C LEU A 5 6.21 3.12 13.23
N ALA A 6 6.21 3.95 12.18
CA ALA A 6 6.98 3.72 10.95
C ALA A 6 7.44 5.04 10.34
N GLY A 7 8.56 5.00 9.61
CA GLY A 7 9.23 6.15 9.04
C GLY A 7 10.35 6.70 9.95
N PRO A 8 10.91 7.89 9.63
CA PRO A 8 10.56 8.69 8.46
C PRO A 8 10.88 7.96 7.15
N ILE A 9 10.04 8.14 6.14
CA ILE A 9 10.31 7.72 4.77
C ILE A 9 10.43 8.98 3.92
N LEU A 10 11.59 9.19 3.31
CA LEU A 10 11.78 10.28 2.37
C LEU A 10 11.05 9.94 1.07
N ARG A 11 10.11 10.80 0.69
CA ARG A 11 9.21 10.56 -0.43
C ARG A 11 9.51 11.53 -1.58
N ARG A 12 8.50 12.16 -2.19
CA ARG A 12 8.69 13.08 -3.30
C ARG A 12 9.71 14.16 -2.95
N THR A 13 10.78 14.23 -3.74
CA THR A 13 11.91 15.12 -3.53
C THR A 13 12.30 15.77 -4.84
N GLU A 14 12.14 17.07 -4.89
CA GLU A 14 12.39 17.95 -6.04
C GLU A 14 13.16 19.18 -5.59
N SER A 15 13.62 20.00 -6.51
CA SER A 15 14.39 21.22 -6.17
C SER A 15 13.64 22.21 -5.27
N ARG A 16 12.30 22.19 -5.30
CA ARG A 16 11.42 23.12 -4.58
C ARG A 16 10.48 22.45 -3.59
N ALA A 17 10.55 21.13 -3.44
CA ALA A 17 9.68 20.39 -2.54
C ALA A 17 10.38 19.15 -2.00
N VAL A 18 10.23 18.91 -0.69
CA VAL A 18 10.67 17.66 -0.04
C VAL A 18 9.54 17.16 0.83
N THR A 19 9.11 15.93 0.59
CA THR A 19 8.02 15.28 1.35
C THR A 19 8.59 14.16 2.19
N VAL A 20 8.18 14.11 3.46
CA VAL A 20 8.49 13.00 4.38
C VAL A 20 7.19 12.42 4.91
N TRP A 21 7.08 11.10 4.86
CA TRP A 21 5.94 10.34 5.36
C TRP A 21 6.24 9.69 6.71
N LEU A 22 5.25 9.71 7.61
CA LEU A 22 5.33 9.16 8.97
C LEU A 22 4.01 8.54 9.42
N ALA A 23 4.09 7.44 10.17
CA ALA A 23 3.00 6.91 10.99
C ALA A 23 3.32 7.05 12.47
N LEU A 24 2.41 7.66 13.23
CA LEU A 24 2.55 7.98 14.64
C LEU A 24 1.47 7.28 15.48
N LYS A 25 1.76 7.00 16.75
CA LYS A 25 0.77 6.44 17.69
C LYS A 25 -0.21 7.46 18.27
N ALA A 26 0.07 8.74 18.11
CA ALA A 26 -0.71 9.83 18.71
C ALA A 26 -0.75 11.04 17.77
N PRO A 27 -1.80 11.89 17.85
CA PRO A 27 -1.92 13.06 17.00
C PRO A 27 -0.81 14.06 17.27
N ARG A 28 -0.25 14.63 16.20
CA ARG A 28 0.79 15.67 16.25
C ARG A 28 0.60 16.67 15.12
N GLN A 29 1.06 17.89 15.37
CA GLN A 29 1.47 18.80 14.33
C GLN A 29 2.94 18.52 14.02
N VAL A 30 3.26 18.25 12.76
CA VAL A 30 4.59 17.83 12.29
C VAL A 30 5.20 18.95 11.47
N GLU A 31 6.36 19.44 11.88
CA GLU A 31 7.15 20.44 11.17
C GLU A 31 8.37 19.76 10.54
N LEU A 32 8.55 19.95 9.23
CA LEU A 32 9.71 19.49 8.46
C LEU A 32 10.56 20.68 8.05
N LYS A 33 11.86 20.59 8.28
CA LYS A 33 12.86 21.58 7.85
C LYS A 33 13.98 20.90 7.08
N VAL A 34 14.42 21.51 5.99
CA VAL A 34 15.53 21.03 5.15
C VAL A 34 16.64 22.08 5.15
N TYR A 35 17.86 21.60 5.33
CA TYR A 35 19.05 22.44 5.47
C TYR A 35 20.15 22.03 4.49
N SER A 36 21.03 22.98 4.14
CA SER A 36 22.32 22.68 3.52
C SER A 36 23.31 22.11 4.54
N THR A 37 24.36 21.45 4.07
CA THR A 37 25.39 20.86 4.92
C THR A 37 26.79 21.31 4.55
N ALA A 38 27.71 21.30 5.52
CA ALA A 38 29.12 21.64 5.31
C ALA A 38 29.85 20.46 4.65
N GLY A 39 30.38 20.66 3.44
CA GLY A 39 31.33 19.74 2.80
C GLY A 39 30.89 18.27 2.69
N GLY A 40 29.59 18.00 2.66
CA GLY A 40 29.05 16.64 2.60
C GLY A 40 29.08 15.87 3.92
N THR A 41 29.40 16.52 5.04
CA THR A 41 29.49 15.89 6.38
C THR A 41 28.13 15.69 7.03
N GLY A 42 27.08 16.30 6.48
CA GLY A 42 25.74 16.30 7.06
C GLY A 42 25.54 17.30 8.21
N GLU A 43 26.55 18.06 8.59
CA GLU A 43 26.43 19.12 9.59
C GLU A 43 25.66 20.32 9.02
N ILE A 44 24.66 20.81 9.77
CA ILE A 44 23.86 21.97 9.38
C ILE A 44 24.74 23.22 9.35
N VAL A 45 24.70 23.95 8.24
CA VAL A 45 25.53 25.16 8.05
C VAL A 45 24.78 26.42 8.41
N ASP A 46 23.46 26.50 8.17
CA ASP A 46 22.73 27.77 8.21
C ASP A 46 21.24 27.51 8.55
N ARG A 47 20.43 28.56 8.40
CA ARG A 47 18.98 28.49 8.53
C ARG A 47 18.37 27.49 7.51
N PRO A 48 17.14 26.98 7.76
CA PRO A 48 16.50 26.07 6.83
C PRO A 48 16.24 26.73 5.46
N LEU A 49 16.44 25.95 4.40
CA LEU A 49 16.16 26.33 3.02
C LEU A 49 14.68 26.10 2.67
N LEU A 50 14.14 24.97 3.12
CA LEU A 50 12.73 24.62 2.94
C LEU A 50 12.11 24.33 4.30
N GLN A 51 10.81 24.63 4.42
CA GLN A 51 10.03 24.36 5.64
C GLN A 51 8.58 24.05 5.29
N GLY A 52 7.96 23.17 6.08
CA GLY A 52 6.53 22.86 5.97
C GLY A 52 5.97 22.30 7.26
N THR A 53 4.66 22.40 7.41
CA THR A 53 3.95 21.93 8.60
C THR A 53 2.64 21.28 8.20
N SER A 54 2.36 20.09 8.73
CA SER A 54 1.10 19.37 8.51
C SER A 54 0.62 18.72 9.80
N SER A 55 -0.69 18.60 9.96
CA SER A 55 -1.29 17.82 11.05
C SER A 55 -1.47 16.36 10.62
N THR A 56 -1.34 15.45 11.57
CA THR A 56 -1.64 14.03 11.32
C THR A 56 -3.13 13.80 11.08
N VAL A 57 -3.47 12.85 10.24
CA VAL A 57 -4.83 12.33 10.05
C VAL A 57 -5.02 11.09 10.92
N GLN A 58 -6.09 11.06 11.70
CA GLN A 58 -6.42 9.93 12.56
C GLN A 58 -7.14 8.83 11.76
N LEU A 59 -6.47 7.71 11.57
CA LEU A 59 -7.01 6.53 10.86
C LEU A 59 -7.30 5.35 11.80
N GLY A 60 -7.04 5.51 13.07
CA GLY A 60 -7.30 4.57 14.14
C GLY A 60 -7.04 5.21 15.50
N LYS A 61 -7.42 4.52 16.57
CA LYS A 61 -7.19 5.00 17.94
C LYS A 61 -5.70 5.26 18.21
N TYR A 62 -4.83 4.41 17.67
CA TYR A 62 -3.37 4.48 17.83
C TYR A 62 -2.65 4.56 16.49
N LEU A 63 -3.32 5.02 15.44
CA LEU A 63 -2.73 5.22 14.12
C LEU A 63 -3.05 6.63 13.59
N HIS A 64 -2.01 7.45 13.51
CA HIS A 64 -2.04 8.80 12.99
C HIS A 64 -0.99 8.93 11.91
N VAL A 65 -1.38 9.30 10.69
CA VAL A 65 -0.49 9.32 9.52
C VAL A 65 -0.36 10.73 8.97
N VAL A 66 0.81 11.05 8.44
CA VAL A 66 1.08 12.33 7.80
C VAL A 66 2.11 12.17 6.68
N ALA A 67 1.91 12.88 5.58
CA ALA A 67 2.96 13.26 4.64
C ALA A 67 3.13 14.77 4.73
N VAL A 68 4.26 15.22 5.25
CA VAL A 68 4.56 16.63 5.40
C VAL A 68 5.49 17.07 4.27
N THR A 69 5.14 18.15 3.58
CA THR A 69 5.93 18.71 2.46
C THR A 69 6.52 20.04 2.89
N ALA A 70 7.84 20.15 2.80
CA ALA A 70 8.58 21.40 2.96
C ALA A 70 8.69 22.11 1.60
N ALA A 71 8.36 23.40 1.58
CA ALA A 71 8.46 24.29 0.43
C ALA A 71 9.52 25.37 0.69
N PRO A 72 10.01 26.09 -0.36
CA PRO A 72 11.04 27.10 -0.23
C PRO A 72 10.69 28.19 0.76
N ILE A 73 11.67 28.54 1.60
CA ILE A 73 11.67 29.80 2.34
C ILE A 73 12.31 30.84 1.41
N ASP A 74 11.59 31.90 1.12
CA ASP A 74 11.98 32.93 0.14
C ASP A 74 12.18 32.31 -1.27
N SER A 75 13.29 32.63 -1.94
CA SER A 75 13.66 32.13 -3.27
C SER A 75 14.61 30.92 -3.24
N ASN A 76 14.80 30.29 -2.09
CA ASN A 76 15.72 29.16 -1.95
C ASN A 76 15.27 27.97 -2.80
N ILE A 77 16.22 27.30 -3.44
CA ILE A 77 16.02 26.04 -4.18
C ILE A 77 17.15 25.07 -3.83
N LEU A 78 16.85 23.80 -3.87
CA LEU A 78 17.86 22.76 -3.74
C LEU A 78 18.54 22.53 -5.11
N THR A 79 19.84 22.30 -5.09
CA THR A 79 20.67 22.08 -6.28
C THR A 79 21.30 20.69 -6.29
N SER A 80 21.72 20.23 -7.46
CA SER A 80 22.47 18.96 -7.57
C SER A 80 23.88 19.10 -6.97
N GLY A 81 24.53 17.95 -6.70
CA GLY A 81 25.90 17.93 -6.21
C GLY A 81 26.07 18.31 -4.73
N GLN A 82 24.97 18.49 -4.01
CA GLN A 82 24.95 18.85 -2.59
C GLN A 82 24.33 17.71 -1.76
N ILE A 83 24.79 17.59 -0.51
CA ILE A 83 24.14 16.77 0.51
C ILE A 83 23.26 17.71 1.35
N TYR A 84 22.01 17.34 1.47
CA TYR A 84 21.02 18.01 2.32
C TYR A 84 20.70 17.15 3.53
N VAL A 85 20.30 17.81 4.60
CA VAL A 85 19.82 17.17 5.84
C VAL A 85 18.43 17.67 6.15
N TYR A 86 17.58 16.82 6.72
CA TYR A 86 16.29 17.24 7.20
C TYR A 86 16.06 16.87 8.67
N ASP A 87 15.28 17.70 9.35
CA ASP A 87 14.85 17.51 10.74
C ASP A 87 13.32 17.61 10.84
N ILE A 88 12.77 16.91 11.82
CA ILE A 88 11.33 16.85 12.07
C ILE A 88 11.08 17.17 13.55
N ASN A 89 10.17 18.12 13.79
CA ASN A 89 9.72 18.48 15.11
C ASN A 89 8.23 18.17 15.28
N PHE A 90 7.86 17.69 16.45
CA PHE A 90 6.50 17.30 16.80
C PHE A 90 5.96 18.24 17.88
N ALA A 91 4.81 18.87 17.61
CA ALA A 91 4.06 19.64 18.60
C ALA A 91 2.78 18.88 18.98
N GLY A 92 2.32 19.00 20.22
CA GLY A 92 1.03 18.47 20.65
C GLY A 92 -0.12 19.03 19.81
N SER A 93 -1.18 18.26 19.57
CA SER A 93 -2.37 18.79 18.90
C SER A 93 -3.07 19.83 19.78
N ARG A 94 -3.66 20.86 19.16
CA ARG A 94 -4.41 21.93 19.87
C ARG A 94 -5.60 21.42 20.70
N GLU A 95 -6.05 20.19 20.48
CA GLU A 95 -7.19 19.58 21.19
C GLU A 95 -6.88 19.07 22.59
N SER A 96 -5.60 19.01 23.01
CA SER A 96 -5.18 18.59 24.34
C SER A 96 -5.11 19.72 25.39
N HIS A 97 -5.74 20.87 25.15
CA HIS A 97 -5.75 22.00 26.08
C HIS A 97 -6.87 21.89 27.12
N SER A 98 -6.80 20.88 27.97
CA SER A 98 -7.52 20.90 29.27
C SER A 98 -6.74 20.16 30.35
N VAL A 99 -5.50 20.59 30.63
CA VAL A 99 -4.88 20.31 31.93
C VAL A 99 -4.24 21.60 32.43
N ILE A 100 -4.81 22.10 33.51
CA ILE A 100 -4.34 23.20 34.32
C ILE A 100 -2.96 22.83 34.89
N GLY A 101 -1.94 23.61 34.55
CA GLY A 101 -0.59 23.50 35.12
C GLY A 101 0.48 23.78 34.09
N GLY A 102 0.97 25.04 34.07
CA GLY A 102 1.97 25.50 33.11
C GLY A 102 3.29 24.72 33.17
N GLN A 103 3.45 23.84 32.23
CA GLN A 103 4.75 23.44 31.71
C GLN A 103 4.71 23.70 30.20
N GLU A 104 5.71 24.43 29.70
CA GLU A 104 5.95 24.60 28.27
C GLU A 104 5.96 23.21 27.62
N ASN A 105 5.14 23.03 26.58
CA ASN A 105 5.10 21.79 25.79
C ASN A 105 6.52 21.52 25.28
N GLU A 106 7.21 20.54 25.88
CA GLU A 106 8.47 20.03 25.36
C GLU A 106 8.23 19.60 23.90
N ARG A 107 8.91 20.26 22.96
CA ARG A 107 8.90 19.87 21.55
C ARG A 107 9.66 18.56 21.43
N GLU A 108 8.94 17.48 21.14
CA GLU A 108 9.56 16.22 20.77
C GLU A 108 10.25 16.42 19.42
N ASN A 109 11.51 16.03 19.30
CA ASN A 109 12.25 16.05 18.04
C ASN A 109 12.31 14.64 17.42
N LEU A 110 12.79 14.55 16.18
CA LEU A 110 12.88 13.29 15.45
C LEU A 110 13.65 12.22 16.23
N ILE A 111 14.80 12.58 16.81
CA ILE A 111 15.70 11.62 17.48
C ILE A 111 15.07 11.08 18.76
N SER A 112 14.46 11.93 19.59
CA SER A 112 13.82 11.50 20.84
C SER A 112 12.54 10.67 20.61
N SER A 113 11.92 10.81 19.44
CA SER A 113 10.68 10.12 19.06
C SER A 113 10.90 8.78 18.38
N LEU A 114 12.15 8.49 17.99
CA LEU A 114 12.54 7.17 17.47
C LEU A 114 12.58 6.15 18.62
N TRP A 115 12.63 4.88 18.25
CA TRP A 115 12.83 3.78 19.21
C TRP A 115 14.10 4.07 20.00
N PRO A 116 14.03 4.20 21.35
CA PRO A 116 15.21 4.40 22.15
C PRO A 116 16.16 3.23 21.91
N ALA A 117 17.44 3.52 21.74
CA ALA A 117 18.49 2.52 21.79
C ALA A 117 18.50 1.95 23.22
N THR A 118 17.72 0.89 23.47
CA THR A 118 17.90 0.12 24.69
C THR A 118 19.28 -0.51 24.64
N SER A 119 19.91 -0.69 25.79
CA SER A 119 21.26 -1.29 25.92
C SER A 119 21.35 -2.69 25.27
N GLU A 120 20.23 -3.35 25.01
CA GLU A 120 20.14 -4.63 24.31
C GLU A 120 20.21 -4.50 22.78
N LEU A 121 19.71 -3.41 22.20
CA LEU A 121 19.84 -3.11 20.76
C LEU A 121 21.20 -2.47 20.41
N SER A 122 21.94 -1.95 21.37
CA SER A 122 23.31 -1.45 21.15
C SER A 122 24.29 -2.55 20.70
N SER A 123 23.96 -3.83 20.96
CA SER A 123 24.70 -4.99 20.43
C SER A 123 24.42 -5.26 18.94
N LEU A 124 23.36 -4.67 18.34
CA LEU A 124 22.98 -4.82 16.93
C LEU A 124 23.44 -3.67 16.03
N GLY A 125 24.31 -2.77 16.55
CA GLY A 125 24.84 -1.63 15.81
C GLY A 125 23.79 -0.53 15.61
N SER A 126 24.05 0.61 16.21
CA SER A 126 23.30 1.86 16.30
C SER A 126 21.91 1.92 15.60
N ALA A 127 20.85 2.02 16.38
CA ALA A 127 19.47 2.25 15.93
C ALA A 127 19.23 3.65 15.30
N THR A 128 20.28 4.35 14.89
CA THR A 128 20.21 5.67 14.26
C THR A 128 19.74 5.56 12.82
N ILE A 129 18.95 6.54 12.40
CA ILE A 129 18.52 6.70 11.00
C ILE A 129 19.52 7.53 10.18
N SER A 130 20.67 7.92 10.76
CA SER A 130 21.73 8.70 10.10
C SER A 130 22.94 7.83 9.77
N TYR A 131 23.68 8.24 8.76
CA TYR A 131 25.03 7.76 8.44
C TYR A 131 26.13 8.64 9.04
N PHE A 132 25.77 9.70 9.76
CA PHE A 132 26.68 10.68 10.36
C PHE A 132 26.44 10.81 11.87
N ASN A 133 27.41 11.38 12.57
CA ASN A 133 27.36 11.53 14.02
C ASN A 133 26.27 12.47 14.54
N HIS A 134 25.76 13.38 13.69
CA HIS A 134 24.66 14.32 14.06
C HIS A 134 23.28 13.65 14.12
N GLN A 135 23.15 12.38 13.76
CA GLN A 135 21.94 11.55 13.87
C GLN A 135 20.73 11.94 12.98
N LEU A 136 20.82 12.97 12.16
CA LEU A 136 19.77 13.37 11.23
C LEU A 136 19.95 12.68 9.87
N PRO A 137 18.86 12.35 9.16
CA PRO A 137 18.93 11.74 7.85
C PRO A 137 19.30 12.74 6.77
N THR A 138 19.99 12.28 5.74
CA THR A 138 20.51 13.08 4.64
C THR A 138 20.09 12.53 3.29
N PHE A 139 20.07 13.40 2.27
CA PHE A 139 19.82 13.02 0.89
C PHE A 139 20.60 13.90 -0.09
N ALA A 140 20.66 13.48 -1.35
CA ALA A 140 21.13 14.27 -2.47
C ALA A 140 20.09 14.27 -3.58
N LEU A 141 20.00 15.36 -4.33
CA LEU A 141 19.22 15.42 -5.57
C LEU A 141 19.99 14.71 -6.70
N PRO A 142 19.30 14.22 -7.73
CA PRO A 142 19.91 13.68 -8.93
C PRO A 142 20.92 14.66 -9.56
N PRO A 143 22.01 14.16 -10.15
CA PRO A 143 23.04 14.97 -10.75
C PRO A 143 22.58 15.61 -12.08
N GLN A 144 23.26 16.70 -12.48
CA GLN A 144 23.08 17.30 -13.82
C GLN A 144 23.76 16.46 -14.93
N ASP A 145 24.85 15.78 -14.60
CA ASP A 145 25.49 14.85 -15.52
C ASP A 145 24.92 13.45 -15.33
N LEU A 146 24.17 12.96 -16.33
CA LEU A 146 23.50 11.66 -16.30
C LEU A 146 24.46 10.46 -16.15
N ASN A 147 25.74 10.61 -16.41
CA ASN A 147 26.74 9.54 -16.16
C ASN A 147 26.89 9.22 -14.67
N TYR A 148 26.53 10.15 -13.80
CA TYR A 148 26.54 9.95 -12.33
C TYR A 148 25.17 9.60 -11.78
N LEU A 149 24.11 9.54 -12.60
CA LEU A 149 22.77 9.17 -12.13
C LEU A 149 22.75 7.74 -11.63
N ARG A 150 22.27 7.53 -10.41
CA ARG A 150 22.15 6.22 -9.75
C ARG A 150 20.73 6.00 -9.27
N LEU A 151 20.00 5.19 -10.02
CA LEU A 151 18.66 4.74 -9.69
C LEU A 151 18.72 3.34 -9.13
N VAL A 152 17.88 3.06 -8.15
CA VAL A 152 17.70 1.72 -7.57
C VAL A 152 16.27 1.29 -7.81
N HIS A 153 16.08 0.06 -8.23
CA HIS A 153 14.79 -0.53 -8.53
C HIS A 153 14.63 -1.85 -7.77
N GLY A 154 13.42 -2.14 -7.31
CA GLY A 154 13.05 -3.42 -6.70
C GLY A 154 11.55 -3.63 -6.69
N SER A 155 11.13 -4.91 -6.57
CA SER A 155 9.74 -5.34 -6.44
C SER A 155 9.63 -6.62 -5.63
N CYS A 156 8.43 -7.13 -5.41
CA CYS A 156 8.16 -8.48 -4.89
C CYS A 156 8.82 -8.75 -3.53
N ARG A 157 8.57 -7.87 -2.56
CA ARG A 157 9.19 -7.92 -1.24
C ARG A 157 8.38 -8.77 -0.26
N LYS A 158 8.53 -10.10 -0.36
CA LYS A 158 7.82 -11.08 0.46
C LYS A 158 8.57 -11.42 1.74
N PRO A 159 8.00 -11.25 2.95
CA PRO A 159 8.69 -11.49 4.22
C PRO A 159 9.09 -12.93 4.49
N HIS A 160 8.44 -13.92 3.87
CA HIS A 160 8.64 -15.36 4.10
C HIS A 160 8.94 -16.13 2.80
N GLY A 161 9.77 -15.60 1.96
CA GLY A 161 10.18 -16.24 0.69
C GLY A 161 11.38 -17.16 0.77
N GLY A 162 11.92 -17.46 1.96
CA GLY A 162 13.12 -18.25 2.16
C GLY A 162 14.43 -17.52 1.84
N GLY A 163 14.36 -16.32 1.25
CA GLY A 163 15.49 -15.43 0.97
C GLY A 163 15.70 -14.39 2.05
N ARG A 164 16.81 -13.65 1.96
CA ARG A 164 17.04 -12.45 2.77
C ARG A 164 16.46 -11.23 2.07
N ASP A 165 15.97 -10.27 2.85
CA ASP A 165 15.46 -9.00 2.32
C ASP A 165 16.58 -8.21 1.61
N ALA A 166 16.52 -8.18 0.27
CA ALA A 166 17.51 -7.50 -0.56
C ALA A 166 17.54 -5.98 -0.34
N LEU A 167 16.42 -5.37 0.08
CA LEU A 167 16.34 -3.94 0.33
C LEU A 167 17.31 -3.49 1.45
N SER A 168 17.63 -4.36 2.38
CA SER A 168 18.61 -4.09 3.43
C SER A 168 20.04 -3.84 2.90
N ILE A 169 20.35 -4.28 1.66
CA ILE A 169 21.66 -4.06 1.02
C ILE A 169 21.82 -2.60 0.62
N LEU A 170 20.74 -1.91 0.29
CA LEU A 170 20.74 -0.49 -0.05
C LEU A 170 21.35 0.38 1.06
N ASP A 171 21.15 -0.02 2.32
CA ASP A 171 21.75 0.62 3.48
C ASP A 171 23.29 0.67 3.40
N ASN A 172 23.92 -0.41 2.97
CA ASN A 172 25.37 -0.46 2.80
C ASN A 172 25.82 0.45 1.64
N SER A 173 25.07 0.48 0.54
CA SER A 173 25.39 1.31 -0.63
C SER A 173 25.30 2.80 -0.29
N ILE A 174 24.30 3.22 0.48
CA ILE A 174 24.20 4.60 0.93
C ILE A 174 25.31 4.93 1.94
N ALA A 175 25.58 4.04 2.89
CA ALA A 175 26.63 4.24 3.90
C ALA A 175 28.01 4.47 3.27
N GLN A 176 28.34 3.69 2.23
CA GLN A 176 29.62 3.79 1.52
C GLN A 176 29.84 5.17 0.89
N PHE A 177 28.78 5.82 0.42
CA PHE A 177 28.83 7.07 -0.33
C PHE A 177 28.04 8.20 0.33
N ALA A 178 27.79 8.13 1.65
CA ALA A 178 26.89 9.05 2.36
C ALA A 178 27.25 10.54 2.16
N GLY A 179 28.56 10.88 2.17
CA GLY A 179 29.06 12.24 1.96
C GLY A 179 29.38 12.59 0.50
N MET A 180 29.06 11.74 -0.46
CA MET A 180 29.43 11.91 -1.87
C MET A 180 28.19 12.04 -2.75
N ALA A 181 27.70 13.25 -2.94
CA ALA A 181 26.43 13.55 -3.60
C ALA A 181 26.27 12.85 -4.96
N ASN A 182 27.33 12.82 -5.79
CA ASN A 182 27.29 12.21 -7.12
C ASN A 182 27.54 10.68 -7.13
N SER A 183 27.83 10.07 -5.99
CA SER A 183 28.14 8.63 -5.90
C SER A 183 27.08 7.83 -5.15
N ARG A 184 26.32 8.46 -4.26
CA ARG A 184 25.25 7.79 -3.52
C ARG A 184 24.04 7.52 -4.41
N PRO A 185 23.20 6.51 -4.12
CA PRO A 185 21.92 6.34 -4.78
C PRO A 185 21.03 7.59 -4.63
N HIS A 186 20.39 8.03 -5.73
CA HIS A 186 19.60 9.26 -5.78
C HIS A 186 18.11 9.02 -5.64
N GLN A 187 17.59 7.92 -6.20
CA GLN A 187 16.17 7.59 -6.19
C GLN A 187 15.98 6.07 -6.10
N LEU A 188 14.99 5.64 -5.32
CA LEU A 188 14.55 4.26 -5.19
C LEU A 188 13.13 4.14 -5.76
N PHE A 189 12.93 3.20 -6.68
CA PHE A 189 11.62 2.85 -7.25
C PHE A 189 11.25 1.43 -6.82
N LEU A 190 10.10 1.30 -6.15
CA LEU A 190 9.53 0.03 -5.73
C LEU A 190 8.26 -0.21 -6.55
N THR A 191 8.32 -1.22 -7.43
CA THR A 191 7.34 -1.40 -8.50
C THR A 191 6.37 -2.54 -8.22
N GLY A 192 5.69 -2.47 -7.09
CA GLY A 192 4.67 -3.41 -6.68
C GLY A 192 5.15 -4.43 -5.66
N ASP A 193 4.19 -5.14 -5.09
CA ASP A 193 4.35 -6.22 -4.13
C ASP A 193 5.19 -5.83 -2.92
N GLN A 194 4.95 -4.62 -2.42
CA GLN A 194 5.60 -4.18 -1.18
C GLN A 194 5.02 -4.89 0.02
N ILE A 195 3.80 -5.36 -0.12
CA ILE A 195 3.12 -6.30 0.75
C ILE A 195 2.54 -7.42 -0.10
N TYR A 196 2.18 -8.54 0.54
CA TYR A 196 1.43 -9.64 -0.07
C TYR A 196 0.11 -9.76 0.69
N GLY A 197 -1.02 -9.41 0.03
CA GLY A 197 -2.35 -9.52 0.63
C GLY A 197 -2.84 -10.95 0.70
N ASP A 198 -2.46 -11.76 -0.25
CA ASP A 198 -2.91 -13.14 -0.47
C ASP A 198 -1.98 -14.21 0.10
N ASP A 199 -0.66 -14.06 -0.07
CA ASP A 199 0.32 -15.03 0.39
C ASP A 199 1.05 -14.54 1.66
N VAL A 200 0.38 -14.73 2.79
CA VAL A 200 0.85 -14.30 4.11
C VAL A 200 1.23 -15.53 4.96
N ALA A 201 2.35 -15.44 5.67
CA ALA A 201 2.73 -16.45 6.65
C ALA A 201 1.72 -16.52 7.81
N ASP A 202 1.40 -17.73 8.29
CA ASP A 202 0.47 -17.90 9.40
C ASP A 202 0.88 -17.11 10.66
N PRO A 203 2.15 -17.11 11.11
CA PRO A 203 2.59 -16.29 12.23
C PRO A 203 2.45 -14.78 11.96
N MET A 204 2.68 -14.37 10.70
CA MET A 204 2.53 -12.97 10.30
C MET A 204 1.07 -12.53 10.46
N LEU A 205 0.12 -13.29 9.91
CA LEU A 205 -1.31 -12.97 10.03
C LEU A 205 -1.77 -12.93 11.49
N TRP A 206 -1.27 -13.83 12.32
CA TRP A 206 -1.56 -13.82 13.75
C TRP A 206 -1.16 -12.48 14.41
N ALA A 207 0.03 -11.97 14.08
CA ALA A 207 0.50 -10.67 14.56
C ALA A 207 -0.27 -9.49 13.95
N LEU A 208 -0.60 -9.58 12.64
CA LEU A 208 -1.30 -8.53 11.90
C LEU A 208 -2.72 -8.31 12.41
N THR A 209 -3.46 -9.37 12.73
CA THR A 209 -4.83 -9.27 13.25
C THR A 209 -4.83 -8.55 14.61
N ASP A 210 -3.96 -8.95 15.52
CA ASP A 210 -3.83 -8.30 16.84
C ASP A 210 -3.38 -6.84 16.75
N ALA A 211 -2.33 -6.59 15.95
CA ALA A 211 -1.82 -5.24 15.73
C ALA A 211 -2.85 -4.34 15.03
N GLY A 212 -3.56 -4.85 14.03
CA GLY A 212 -4.58 -4.12 13.28
C GLY A 212 -5.75 -3.68 14.15
N ASP A 213 -6.31 -4.60 14.93
CA ASP A 213 -7.40 -4.31 15.87
C ASP A 213 -6.95 -3.31 16.95
N THR A 214 -5.71 -3.45 17.45
CA THR A 214 -5.12 -2.50 18.40
C THR A 214 -4.94 -1.10 17.78
N LEU A 215 -4.38 -1.01 16.58
CA LEU A 215 -4.15 0.27 15.90
C LEU A 215 -5.46 1.02 15.63
N LEU A 216 -6.47 0.30 15.14
CA LEU A 216 -7.79 0.86 14.88
C LEU A 216 -8.51 1.20 16.21
N GLY A 217 -8.39 0.36 17.23
CA GLY A 217 -9.14 0.43 18.49
C GLY A 217 -10.57 -0.13 18.38
N TRP A 218 -10.86 -0.83 17.28
CA TRP A 218 -12.13 -1.52 17.01
C TRP A 218 -11.88 -2.68 16.03
N GLU A 219 -12.78 -3.66 16.02
CA GLU A 219 -12.74 -4.81 15.13
C GLU A 219 -13.69 -4.63 13.95
N GLU A 220 -13.18 -4.76 12.73
CA GLU A 220 -13.97 -4.61 11.51
C GLU A 220 -15.02 -5.73 11.35
N ASN A 221 -16.22 -5.37 10.88
CA ASN A 221 -17.24 -6.32 10.44
C ASN A 221 -17.03 -6.66 8.97
N LEU A 222 -16.44 -7.82 8.68
CA LEU A 222 -16.19 -8.29 7.32
C LEU A 222 -17.48 -8.88 6.72
N PRO A 223 -18.00 -8.31 5.61
CA PRO A 223 -19.24 -8.78 5.00
C PRO A 223 -18.98 -10.08 4.21
N LEU A 224 -19.61 -11.19 4.59
CA LEU A 224 -19.48 -12.45 3.87
C LEU A 224 -20.56 -12.61 2.77
N MET A 225 -21.80 -12.20 3.06
CA MET A 225 -22.93 -12.37 2.15
C MET A 225 -23.79 -11.10 2.15
N ASP A 226 -24.37 -10.79 1.00
CA ASP A 226 -25.46 -9.82 0.90
C ASP A 226 -26.82 -10.43 1.31
N GLU A 227 -27.87 -9.60 1.45
CA GLU A 227 -29.19 -10.04 1.87
C GLU A 227 -29.85 -11.04 0.89
N ALA A 228 -29.59 -10.88 -0.42
CA ALA A 228 -30.13 -11.78 -1.44
C ALA A 228 -29.51 -13.17 -1.35
N GLN A 229 -28.17 -13.24 -1.14
CA GLN A 229 -27.45 -14.49 -0.92
C GLN A 229 -27.88 -15.18 0.38
N ILE A 230 -28.09 -14.42 1.47
CA ILE A 230 -28.59 -14.94 2.74
C ILE A 230 -29.98 -15.56 2.54
N ARG A 231 -30.89 -14.84 1.87
CA ARG A 231 -32.24 -15.36 1.54
C ARG A 231 -32.18 -16.66 0.72
N LYS A 232 -31.34 -16.70 -0.32
CA LYS A 232 -31.16 -17.87 -1.17
C LYS A 232 -30.66 -19.07 -0.36
N ASN A 233 -29.63 -18.88 0.47
CA ASN A 233 -29.06 -19.96 1.29
C ASN A 233 -30.03 -20.45 2.38
N LEU A 234 -30.78 -19.55 3.00
CA LEU A 234 -31.84 -19.93 3.95
C LEU A 234 -32.97 -20.70 3.28
N CYS A 235 -33.24 -20.45 1.99
CA CYS A 235 -34.27 -21.20 1.24
C CYS A 235 -33.81 -22.58 0.73
N THR A 236 -32.49 -22.77 0.50
CA THR A 236 -31.93 -23.98 -0.11
C THR A 236 -31.33 -24.99 0.87
N SER A 237 -30.87 -24.54 2.05
CA SER A 237 -30.23 -25.42 3.04
C SER A 237 -31.22 -25.95 4.07
N ILE A 238 -31.28 -27.28 4.20
CA ILE A 238 -31.91 -27.97 5.34
C ILE A 238 -30.77 -28.19 6.37
N PRO A 239 -30.71 -27.48 7.49
CA PRO A 239 -29.63 -27.65 8.46
C PRO A 239 -29.73 -29.02 9.13
N GLU A 240 -28.58 -29.64 9.35
CA GLU A 240 -28.48 -30.87 10.15
C GLU A 240 -28.82 -30.66 11.64
N ASN A 241 -28.66 -29.44 12.13
CA ASN A 241 -28.93 -29.10 13.52
C ASN A 241 -30.42 -28.75 13.74
N PRO A 242 -31.15 -29.45 14.67
CA PRO A 242 -32.56 -29.22 14.93
C PRO A 242 -32.92 -27.78 15.36
N ALA A 243 -32.06 -27.09 16.10
CA ALA A 243 -32.29 -25.69 16.50
C ALA A 243 -32.28 -24.74 15.28
N LYS A 244 -31.39 -24.97 14.32
CA LYS A 244 -31.33 -24.20 13.06
C LYS A 244 -32.51 -24.52 12.12
N ARG A 245 -33.05 -25.76 12.15
CA ARG A 245 -34.28 -26.14 11.43
C ARG A 245 -35.50 -25.34 11.88
N ASN A 246 -35.64 -25.11 13.18
CA ASN A 246 -36.77 -24.36 13.71
C ASN A 246 -36.70 -22.87 13.33
N ILE A 247 -35.52 -22.25 13.40
CA ILE A 247 -35.32 -20.86 12.99
C ILE A 247 -35.65 -20.66 11.49
N ILE A 248 -35.24 -21.60 10.64
CA ILE A 248 -35.51 -21.55 9.19
C ILE A 248 -36.98 -21.85 8.90
N ARG A 249 -37.62 -22.74 9.66
CA ARG A 249 -39.04 -23.02 9.54
C ARG A 249 -39.90 -21.82 9.89
N GLU A 250 -39.60 -21.15 11.02
CA GLU A 250 -40.26 -19.91 11.43
C GLU A 250 -40.05 -18.77 10.42
N ALA A 251 -38.84 -18.66 9.83
CA ALA A 251 -38.57 -17.70 8.78
C ALA A 251 -39.34 -18.00 7.46
N ARG A 252 -39.61 -19.27 7.15
CA ARG A 252 -40.44 -19.67 6.00
C ARG A 252 -41.95 -19.48 6.26
N GLU A 253 -42.41 -19.78 7.43
CA GLU A 253 -43.82 -19.64 7.84
C GLU A 253 -44.24 -18.17 7.98
N ASN A 254 -43.31 -17.28 8.30
CA ASN A 254 -43.52 -15.84 8.46
C ASN A 254 -43.15 -15.00 7.23
N SER A 255 -42.88 -15.62 6.07
CA SER A 255 -42.47 -14.94 4.83
C SER A 255 -43.64 -14.33 4.03
N THR A 256 -44.37 -13.41 4.64
CA THR A 256 -44.95 -12.28 3.96
C THR A 256 -43.96 -11.12 4.07
N GLU A 257 -43.14 -10.95 3.06
CA GLU A 257 -42.34 -9.78 2.65
C GLU A 257 -41.39 -9.06 3.62
N SER A 258 -41.27 -9.41 4.90
CA SER A 258 -40.30 -8.72 5.73
C SER A 258 -39.87 -9.50 6.94
N GLN A 259 -38.61 -9.72 7.08
CA GLN A 259 -37.80 -10.02 8.27
C GLN A 259 -37.22 -11.42 8.34
N ILE A 260 -36.02 -11.55 7.76
CA ILE A 260 -35.02 -12.53 8.26
C ILE A 260 -34.82 -12.20 9.75
N PRO A 261 -34.90 -13.19 10.68
CA PRO A 261 -34.61 -12.92 12.09
C PRO A 261 -33.24 -12.25 12.20
N LYS A 262 -33.19 -11.03 12.79
CA LYS A 262 -31.96 -10.21 12.85
C LYS A 262 -30.75 -10.98 13.39
N GLN A 263 -30.98 -11.93 14.27
CA GLN A 263 -29.93 -12.74 14.89
C GLN A 263 -29.37 -13.82 13.93
N ALA A 264 -30.19 -14.45 13.11
CA ALA A 264 -29.74 -15.41 12.08
C ALA A 264 -29.07 -14.69 10.90
N ALA A 265 -29.58 -13.52 10.49
CA ALA A 265 -28.96 -12.70 9.48
C ALA A 265 -27.55 -12.22 9.91
N ALA A 266 -27.36 -11.84 11.18
CA ALA A 266 -26.08 -11.37 11.67
C ALA A 266 -24.99 -12.46 11.68
N GLU A 267 -25.34 -13.72 11.97
CA GLU A 267 -24.39 -14.84 12.03
C GLU A 267 -23.82 -15.21 10.65
N TYR A 268 -24.56 -14.98 9.55
CA TYR A 268 -24.11 -15.24 8.18
C TYR A 268 -23.60 -14.01 7.44
N LYS A 269 -23.97 -12.83 7.90
CA LYS A 269 -23.68 -11.57 7.20
C LYS A 269 -22.26 -11.06 7.46
N TYR A 270 -21.78 -11.17 8.70
CA TYR A 270 -20.49 -10.60 9.09
C TYR A 270 -19.65 -11.56 9.93
N LYS A 271 -18.32 -11.47 9.77
CA LYS A 271 -17.34 -12.06 10.70
C LYS A 271 -16.30 -11.05 11.12
N LYS A 272 -15.77 -11.22 12.32
CA LYS A 272 -14.62 -10.48 12.81
C LYS A 272 -13.31 -11.12 12.33
N PRO A 273 -12.23 -10.34 12.12
CA PRO A 273 -10.93 -10.87 11.70
C PRO A 273 -10.43 -11.97 12.64
N VAL A 274 -10.56 -11.81 13.94
CA VAL A 274 -10.16 -12.79 14.96
C VAL A 274 -10.86 -14.14 14.84
N GLN A 275 -12.05 -14.20 14.24
CA GLN A 275 -12.78 -15.43 13.96
C GLN A 275 -12.24 -16.20 12.74
N LEU A 276 -11.42 -15.54 11.93
CA LEU A 276 -10.84 -16.04 10.69
C LEU A 276 -9.35 -16.33 10.91
N LYS A 277 -9.08 -17.46 11.59
CA LYS A 277 -7.74 -17.82 12.07
C LYS A 277 -6.73 -17.99 10.94
N PRO A 278 -5.42 -17.72 11.20
CA PRO A 278 -4.35 -18.06 10.27
C PRO A 278 -4.40 -19.53 9.81
N GLY A 279 -4.06 -19.75 8.56
CA GLY A 279 -4.07 -21.10 7.96
C GLY A 279 -5.44 -21.64 7.58
N THR A 280 -6.54 -20.89 7.80
CA THR A 280 -7.92 -21.37 7.57
C THR A 280 -8.73 -20.53 6.57
N ARG A 281 -8.12 -19.51 5.96
CA ARG A 281 -8.84 -18.49 5.15
C ARG A 281 -9.05 -18.88 3.68
N SER A 282 -8.41 -19.92 3.15
CA SER A 282 -8.45 -20.28 1.72
C SER A 282 -9.86 -20.42 1.16
N ASP A 283 -10.73 -21.19 1.85
CA ASP A 283 -12.11 -21.39 1.38
C ASP A 283 -12.94 -20.11 1.48
N ILE A 284 -12.69 -19.28 2.48
CA ILE A 284 -13.38 -17.98 2.63
C ILE A 284 -12.95 -17.02 1.53
N ALA A 285 -11.64 -16.93 1.23
CA ALA A 285 -11.11 -16.12 0.15
C ALA A 285 -11.73 -16.52 -1.21
N ARG A 286 -11.81 -17.85 -1.50
CA ARG A 286 -12.41 -18.37 -2.72
C ARG A 286 -13.94 -18.19 -2.75
N ASP A 287 -14.64 -18.67 -1.73
CA ASP A 287 -16.10 -18.83 -1.80
C ASP A 287 -16.84 -17.51 -1.49
N PHE A 288 -16.33 -16.71 -0.56
CA PHE A 288 -16.93 -15.44 -0.15
C PHE A 288 -16.20 -14.20 -0.71
N GLY A 289 -14.88 -14.29 -0.96
CA GLY A 289 -14.10 -13.22 -1.58
C GLY A 289 -14.10 -13.28 -3.10
N GLY A 290 -14.22 -14.48 -3.69
CA GLY A 290 -14.17 -14.69 -5.14
C GLY A 290 -12.76 -14.72 -5.72
N PHE A 291 -11.73 -14.66 -4.89
CA PHE A 291 -10.33 -14.68 -5.30
C PHE A 291 -9.96 -15.96 -6.04
N THR A 292 -9.08 -15.88 -7.03
CA THR A 292 -8.89 -16.92 -8.07
C THR A 292 -7.53 -17.56 -7.99
N ALA A 293 -6.48 -16.80 -8.05
CA ALA A 293 -5.14 -17.33 -8.13
C ALA A 293 -4.74 -18.11 -6.88
N MET A 294 -3.75 -18.95 -7.01
CA MET A 294 -3.24 -19.84 -5.96
C MET A 294 -4.31 -20.77 -5.35
N LEU A 295 -5.61 -20.42 -5.48
CA LEU A 295 -6.74 -21.19 -4.95
C LEU A 295 -7.24 -22.27 -5.89
N VAL A 296 -7.05 -22.12 -7.20
CA VAL A 296 -7.52 -23.08 -8.21
C VAL A 296 -6.68 -24.36 -8.17
N ASN A 297 -5.35 -24.22 -8.20
CA ASN A 297 -4.43 -25.37 -8.24
C ASN A 297 -3.68 -25.61 -6.92
N LYS A 298 -3.56 -24.60 -6.08
CA LYS A 298 -2.86 -24.65 -4.81
C LYS A 298 -3.67 -23.98 -3.69
N PRO A 299 -4.86 -24.50 -3.34
CA PRO A 299 -5.78 -23.86 -2.39
C PRO A 299 -5.18 -23.63 -1.00
N LYS A 300 -3.96 -24.13 -0.75
CA LYS A 300 -3.24 -23.92 0.51
C LYS A 300 -2.42 -22.63 0.57
N ASN A 301 -2.26 -21.93 -0.54
CA ASN A 301 -1.38 -20.76 -0.59
C ASN A 301 -2.06 -19.52 0.02
N ALA A 302 -3.30 -19.21 -0.32
CA ALA A 302 -4.05 -18.11 0.29
C ALA A 302 -4.66 -18.45 1.67
N LYS A 303 -4.01 -19.33 2.44
CA LYS A 303 -4.49 -19.81 3.76
C LYS A 303 -4.57 -18.73 4.82
N SER A 304 -3.83 -17.64 4.64
CA SER A 304 -3.74 -16.50 5.56
C SER A 304 -3.92 -15.17 4.82
N HIS A 305 -4.82 -15.11 3.84
CA HIS A 305 -5.17 -13.90 3.09
C HIS A 305 -5.60 -12.76 4.02
N LEU A 306 -5.13 -11.54 3.76
CA LEU A 306 -5.57 -10.33 4.48
C LEU A 306 -7.01 -9.99 4.09
N PHE A 307 -7.84 -9.60 5.04
CA PHE A 307 -9.21 -9.18 4.77
C PHE A 307 -9.55 -7.81 5.36
N SER A 308 -9.11 -7.53 6.59
CA SER A 308 -9.50 -6.30 7.27
C SER A 308 -8.57 -5.12 6.98
N LEU A 309 -9.12 -3.90 7.10
CA LEU A 309 -8.37 -2.66 7.00
C LEU A 309 -7.21 -2.62 8.00
N GLY A 310 -7.47 -3.07 9.24
CA GLY A 310 -6.44 -3.13 10.27
C GLY A 310 -5.27 -4.05 9.90
N GLU A 311 -5.55 -5.20 9.28
CA GLU A 311 -4.52 -6.13 8.81
C GLU A 311 -3.67 -5.51 7.70
N TYR A 312 -4.27 -4.81 6.72
CA TYR A 312 -3.54 -4.10 5.67
C TYR A 312 -2.69 -2.95 6.23
N TYR A 313 -3.23 -2.15 7.16
CA TYR A 313 -2.46 -1.09 7.82
C TYR A 313 -1.28 -1.65 8.62
N ALA A 314 -1.51 -2.70 9.41
CA ALA A 314 -0.46 -3.36 10.19
C ALA A 314 0.61 -3.97 9.29
N MET A 315 0.23 -4.53 8.12
CA MET A 315 1.16 -5.12 7.17
C MET A 315 2.16 -4.07 6.66
N TYR A 316 1.69 -2.89 6.20
CA TYR A 316 2.59 -1.81 5.79
C TYR A 316 3.51 -1.35 6.92
N LEU A 317 3.01 -1.23 8.16
CA LEU A 317 3.85 -0.85 9.29
C LEU A 317 4.94 -1.89 9.58
N LEU A 318 4.59 -3.17 9.56
CA LEU A 318 5.53 -4.26 9.85
C LEU A 318 6.60 -4.44 8.77
N VAL A 319 6.27 -4.23 7.48
CA VAL A 319 7.29 -4.36 6.42
C VAL A 319 8.25 -3.17 6.35
N TRP A 320 7.89 -2.01 6.91
CA TRP A 320 8.72 -0.80 6.87
C TRP A 320 9.42 -0.46 8.19
N SER A 321 9.02 -1.08 9.30
CA SER A 321 9.50 -0.70 10.63
C SER A 321 9.65 -1.90 11.57
N PRO A 322 10.70 -1.93 12.41
CA PRO A 322 10.84 -2.96 13.44
C PRO A 322 9.95 -2.74 14.67
N VAL A 323 9.25 -1.60 14.77
CA VAL A 323 8.61 -1.12 16.01
C VAL A 323 7.47 -2.00 16.51
N LEU A 324 6.64 -2.54 15.61
CA LEU A 324 5.46 -3.34 15.97
C LEU A 324 5.72 -4.85 16.02
N TRP A 325 6.94 -5.28 15.70
CA TRP A 325 7.27 -6.70 15.76
C TRP A 325 7.28 -7.21 17.19
N CYS A 326 6.75 -8.41 17.41
CA CYS A 326 6.87 -9.11 18.67
C CYS A 326 8.31 -9.64 18.85
N ASP A 327 8.80 -9.68 20.09
CA ASP A 327 10.14 -10.21 20.39
C ASP A 327 10.30 -11.66 19.94
N ARG A 328 9.23 -12.44 20.07
CA ARG A 328 9.20 -13.84 19.64
C ARG A 328 7.78 -14.30 19.33
N PHE A 329 7.61 -14.98 18.21
CA PHE A 329 6.39 -15.71 17.90
C PHE A 329 6.20 -16.91 18.85
N PRO A 330 4.96 -17.24 19.22
CA PRO A 330 4.68 -18.48 19.97
C PRO A 330 5.10 -19.69 19.14
N LYS A 331 5.39 -20.80 19.80
CA LYS A 331 5.74 -22.05 19.11
C LYS A 331 4.52 -22.65 18.43
N GLY A 332 4.69 -23.24 17.28
CA GLY A 332 3.60 -23.84 16.51
C GLY A 332 2.83 -24.92 17.27
N LYS A 333 3.50 -25.68 18.13
CA LYS A 333 2.82 -26.68 18.99
C LYS A 333 1.81 -26.09 19.98
N ASP A 334 1.95 -24.80 20.32
CA ASP A 334 1.08 -24.11 21.28
C ASP A 334 -0.10 -23.39 20.58
N ILE A 335 -0.03 -23.24 19.25
CA ILE A 335 -1.02 -22.52 18.42
C ILE A 335 -1.78 -23.44 17.47
N CYS A 336 -1.08 -24.41 16.84
CA CYS A 336 -1.63 -25.22 15.76
C CYS A 336 -2.25 -26.52 16.26
N GLU A 337 -3.29 -26.97 15.58
CA GLU A 337 -4.05 -28.18 15.95
C GLU A 337 -3.30 -29.48 15.64
N ASN A 338 -2.36 -29.46 14.68
CA ASN A 338 -1.60 -30.66 14.29
C ASN A 338 -0.12 -30.39 14.06
N ALA A 339 0.70 -31.43 14.14
CA ALA A 339 2.15 -31.37 14.04
C ALA A 339 2.68 -30.84 12.69
N LYS A 340 1.95 -31.04 11.57
CA LYS A 340 2.36 -30.54 10.27
C LYS A 340 2.20 -29.04 10.16
N GLN A 341 1.08 -28.51 10.63
CA GLN A 341 0.85 -27.06 10.73
C GLN A 341 1.87 -26.42 11.69
N ALA A 342 2.11 -27.02 12.86
CA ALA A 342 3.08 -26.55 13.82
C ALA A 342 4.51 -26.45 13.21
N LYS A 343 4.93 -27.43 12.43
CA LYS A 343 6.24 -27.38 11.75
C LYS A 343 6.29 -26.27 10.68
N THR A 344 5.20 -26.04 9.94
CA THR A 344 5.13 -24.95 8.96
C THR A 344 5.18 -23.60 9.66
N TRP A 345 4.41 -23.41 10.73
CA TRP A 345 4.43 -22.23 11.57
C TRP A 345 5.84 -21.89 12.08
N ASP A 346 6.53 -22.87 12.68
CA ASP A 346 7.87 -22.65 13.26
C ASP A 346 8.90 -22.27 12.18
N ARG A 347 8.78 -22.82 10.97
CA ARG A 347 9.62 -22.43 9.82
C ARG A 347 9.31 -20.99 9.39
N GLU A 348 8.05 -20.66 9.18
CA GLU A 348 7.62 -19.31 8.80
C GLU A 348 8.01 -18.27 9.86
N ALA A 349 7.86 -18.60 11.15
CA ALA A 349 8.31 -17.75 12.25
C ALA A 349 9.83 -17.48 12.23
N ALA A 350 10.64 -18.47 11.85
CA ALA A 350 12.08 -18.28 11.70
C ALA A 350 12.44 -17.37 10.51
N GLU A 351 11.71 -17.49 9.40
CA GLU A 351 11.85 -16.59 8.24
C GLU A 351 11.48 -15.15 8.62
N MET A 352 10.39 -14.96 9.37
CA MET A 352 9.97 -13.66 9.91
C MET A 352 11.01 -13.03 10.82
N ALA A 353 11.63 -13.82 11.70
CA ALA A 353 12.71 -13.33 12.57
C ALA A 353 13.93 -12.86 11.76
N SER A 354 14.27 -13.57 10.67
CA SER A 354 15.32 -13.15 9.75
C SER A 354 14.99 -11.83 9.02
N PHE A 355 13.74 -11.66 8.59
CA PHE A 355 13.27 -10.45 7.93
C PHE A 355 13.29 -9.25 8.90
N SER A 356 12.66 -9.39 10.06
CA SER A 356 12.55 -8.30 11.06
C SER A 356 13.91 -7.84 11.58
N GLY A 357 14.88 -8.75 11.71
CA GLY A 357 16.25 -8.46 12.15
C GLY A 357 17.02 -7.49 11.23
N ASN A 358 16.59 -7.30 9.99
CA ASN A 358 17.19 -6.39 9.02
C ASN A 358 16.40 -5.08 8.82
N LEU A 359 15.21 -4.94 9.42
CA LEU A 359 14.34 -3.78 9.19
C LEU A 359 14.93 -2.45 9.65
N TRP A 360 15.81 -2.44 10.63
CA TRP A 360 16.51 -1.23 11.04
C TRP A 360 17.38 -0.65 9.90
N ARG A 361 17.97 -1.50 9.03
CA ARG A 361 18.72 -1.09 7.84
C ARG A 361 17.78 -0.51 6.79
N VAL A 362 16.67 -1.20 6.54
CA VAL A 362 15.63 -0.72 5.62
C VAL A 362 15.13 0.65 6.06
N ARG A 363 14.76 0.80 7.34
CA ARG A 363 14.31 2.07 7.91
C ARG A 363 15.33 3.19 7.71
N ARG A 364 16.62 2.93 7.98
CA ARG A 364 17.69 3.91 7.74
C ARG A 364 17.84 4.23 6.27
N ALA A 365 17.86 3.23 5.39
CA ALA A 365 17.98 3.45 3.95
C ALA A 365 16.87 4.36 3.40
N ILE A 366 15.59 4.02 3.65
CA ILE A 366 14.43 4.77 3.13
C ILE A 366 14.25 6.16 3.78
N ALA A 367 14.88 6.41 4.92
CA ALA A 367 14.97 7.75 5.50
C ALA A 367 15.99 8.63 4.73
N ASN A 368 16.92 8.04 3.99
CA ASN A 368 18.04 8.74 3.36
C ASN A 368 18.05 8.70 1.82
N ILE A 369 17.01 8.18 1.20
CA ILE A 369 16.86 8.15 -0.26
C ILE A 369 15.41 8.46 -0.63
N PRO A 370 15.14 9.36 -1.60
CA PRO A 370 13.81 9.54 -2.15
C PRO A 370 13.25 8.21 -2.64
N THR A 371 12.13 7.78 -2.05
CA THR A 371 11.51 6.48 -2.30
C THR A 371 10.14 6.67 -2.95
N TYR A 372 9.97 6.09 -4.13
CA TYR A 372 8.76 6.12 -4.94
C TYR A 372 8.22 4.72 -5.11
N THR A 373 6.91 4.59 -5.15
CA THR A 373 6.25 3.29 -5.17
C THR A 373 5.11 3.27 -6.16
N ILE A 374 4.84 2.11 -6.74
CA ILE A 374 3.59 1.84 -7.45
C ILE A 374 3.08 0.46 -7.02
N CYS A 375 1.76 0.28 -6.99
CA CYS A 375 1.16 -1.01 -6.65
C CYS A 375 1.24 -2.01 -7.79
N ASP A 376 1.27 -3.30 -7.45
CA ASP A 376 0.97 -4.40 -8.35
C ASP A 376 -0.10 -5.30 -7.71
N ASP A 377 -0.33 -6.51 -8.22
CA ASP A 377 -1.48 -7.34 -7.82
C ASP A 377 -1.43 -7.80 -6.36
N HIS A 378 -0.32 -8.33 -5.89
CA HIS A 378 -0.19 -8.83 -4.52
C HIS A 378 -0.37 -7.76 -3.42
N ASP A 379 -0.21 -6.46 -3.74
CA ASP A 379 -0.59 -5.37 -2.83
C ASP A 379 -2.09 -5.41 -2.49
N VAL A 380 -2.90 -6.08 -3.32
CA VAL A 380 -4.34 -6.36 -3.12
C VAL A 380 -4.58 -7.85 -2.96
N SER A 381 -4.39 -8.61 -4.02
CA SER A 381 -4.47 -10.06 -4.16
C SER A 381 -4.01 -10.46 -5.55
N ASP A 382 -3.32 -11.58 -5.66
CA ASP A 382 -2.87 -12.17 -6.92
C ASP A 382 -3.97 -12.13 -8.01
N ASP A 383 -3.60 -11.90 -9.28
CA ASP A 383 -4.50 -11.66 -10.41
C ASP A 383 -5.36 -10.38 -10.33
N TRP A 384 -5.10 -9.41 -9.47
CA TRP A 384 -5.94 -8.22 -9.34
C TRP A 384 -6.19 -7.54 -10.70
N TYR A 385 -7.47 -7.51 -11.11
CA TYR A 385 -7.95 -7.00 -12.39
C TYR A 385 -7.36 -7.71 -13.63
N LEU A 386 -6.91 -8.96 -13.51
CA LEU A 386 -6.33 -9.73 -14.61
C LEU A 386 -7.25 -9.76 -15.85
N ASN A 387 -8.56 -10.00 -15.64
CA ASN A 387 -9.55 -10.02 -16.70
C ASN A 387 -10.96 -9.69 -16.14
N ARG A 388 -11.99 -9.64 -17.01
CA ARG A 388 -13.37 -9.35 -16.58
C ARG A 388 -13.95 -10.44 -15.68
N GLU A 389 -13.55 -11.70 -15.87
CA GLU A 389 -13.98 -12.80 -15.02
C GLU A 389 -13.52 -12.59 -13.57
N TRP A 390 -12.28 -12.16 -13.35
CA TRP A 390 -11.79 -11.77 -12.04
C TRP A 390 -12.64 -10.63 -11.45
N CYS A 391 -12.92 -9.60 -12.26
CA CYS A 391 -13.73 -8.47 -11.81
C CYS A 391 -15.14 -8.92 -11.37
N TYR A 392 -15.79 -9.79 -12.15
CA TYR A 392 -17.10 -10.32 -11.79
C TYR A 392 -17.06 -11.18 -10.53
N ARG A 393 -16.06 -12.05 -10.40
CA ARG A 393 -15.92 -12.95 -9.25
C ARG A 393 -15.67 -12.20 -7.95
N VAL A 394 -14.71 -11.28 -7.95
CA VAL A 394 -14.25 -10.60 -6.75
C VAL A 394 -15.14 -9.40 -6.43
N LEU A 395 -15.32 -8.49 -7.38
CA LEU A 395 -16.13 -7.30 -7.14
C LEU A 395 -17.64 -7.59 -7.07
N GLY A 396 -18.09 -8.71 -7.61
CA GLY A 396 -19.46 -9.21 -7.47
C GLY A 396 -19.79 -9.74 -6.06
N LYS A 397 -18.80 -9.81 -5.15
CA LYS A 397 -18.99 -10.33 -3.79
C LYS A 397 -18.67 -9.27 -2.73
N PRO A 398 -19.48 -9.19 -1.65
CA PRO A 398 -19.29 -8.19 -0.61
C PRO A 398 -17.90 -8.23 0.03
N LEU A 399 -17.38 -9.44 0.37
CA LEU A 399 -16.04 -9.57 0.96
C LEU A 399 -14.95 -9.19 -0.04
N GLY A 400 -15.07 -9.62 -1.30
CA GLY A 400 -14.08 -9.28 -2.32
C GLY A 400 -13.97 -7.76 -2.52
N ARG A 401 -15.10 -7.06 -2.66
CA ARG A 401 -15.11 -5.58 -2.73
C ARG A 401 -14.49 -4.93 -1.50
N ARG A 402 -14.82 -5.44 -0.29
CA ARG A 402 -14.29 -4.93 0.97
C ARG A 402 -12.76 -5.07 1.02
N VAL A 403 -12.22 -6.21 0.61
CA VAL A 403 -10.79 -6.47 0.60
C VAL A 403 -10.07 -5.54 -0.39
N VAL A 404 -10.57 -5.41 -1.62
CA VAL A 404 -10.00 -4.48 -2.62
C VAL A 404 -10.00 -3.04 -2.09
N GLN A 405 -11.09 -2.60 -1.47
CA GLN A 405 -11.21 -1.27 -0.91
C GLN A 405 -10.26 -1.04 0.27
N ASN A 406 -10.13 -2.03 1.18
CA ASN A 406 -9.20 -1.99 2.31
C ASN A 406 -7.73 -1.89 1.83
N ALA A 407 -7.36 -2.72 0.85
CA ALA A 407 -6.03 -2.74 0.27
C ALA A 407 -5.68 -1.39 -0.40
N LEU A 408 -6.58 -0.87 -1.25
CA LEU A 408 -6.36 0.40 -1.93
C LEU A 408 -6.35 1.60 -0.99
N LEU A 409 -7.17 1.60 0.08
CA LEU A 409 -7.09 2.63 1.11
C LEU A 409 -5.74 2.58 1.84
N ALA A 410 -5.26 1.40 2.19
CA ALA A 410 -3.95 1.23 2.79
C ALA A 410 -2.84 1.71 1.82
N TYR A 411 -2.87 1.32 0.55
CA TYR A 411 -1.93 1.79 -0.46
C TYR A 411 -1.97 3.34 -0.60
N ALA A 412 -3.16 3.94 -0.66
CA ALA A 412 -3.32 5.39 -0.74
C ALA A 412 -2.58 6.11 0.40
N VAL A 413 -2.79 5.65 1.63
CA VAL A 413 -2.28 6.27 2.85
C VAL A 413 -0.78 6.04 3.04
N PHE A 414 -0.31 4.81 2.80
CA PHE A 414 1.06 4.41 3.12
C PHE A 414 2.03 4.66 1.96
N GLN A 415 1.52 4.70 0.73
CA GLN A 415 2.35 4.77 -0.47
C GLN A 415 2.02 5.98 -1.36
N ALA A 416 0.82 6.10 -1.88
CA ALA A 416 0.49 7.11 -2.89
C ALA A 416 0.57 8.55 -2.36
N TRP A 417 0.18 8.78 -1.11
CA TRP A 417 0.25 10.11 -0.49
C TRP A 417 1.66 10.71 -0.57
N GLY A 418 2.68 9.91 -0.30
CA GLY A 418 4.07 10.35 -0.40
C GLY A 418 4.57 10.54 -1.84
N ASN A 419 4.00 9.82 -2.84
CA ASN A 419 4.37 9.97 -4.25
C ASN A 419 3.84 11.28 -4.85
N THR A 420 2.58 11.60 -4.51
CA THR A 420 1.80 12.69 -5.11
C THR A 420 1.12 13.56 -4.05
N PRO A 421 1.86 14.22 -3.16
CA PRO A 421 1.30 14.98 -2.05
C PRO A 421 0.32 16.08 -2.52
N ALA A 422 0.49 16.60 -3.73
CA ALA A 422 -0.40 17.61 -4.31
C ALA A 422 -1.85 17.11 -4.50
N GLN A 423 -2.08 15.81 -4.72
CA GLN A 423 -3.43 15.26 -4.77
C GLN A 423 -4.12 15.25 -3.40
N PHE A 424 -3.34 15.37 -2.31
CA PHE A 424 -3.81 15.34 -0.92
C PHE A 424 -3.85 16.73 -0.27
N GLU A 425 -3.60 17.79 -1.03
CA GLU A 425 -3.79 19.15 -0.56
C GLU A 425 -5.26 19.44 -0.28
N ARG A 426 -5.50 20.41 0.60
CA ARG A 426 -6.85 20.80 1.05
C ARG A 426 -7.84 20.97 -0.10
N GLY A 427 -8.97 20.27 -0.03
CA GLY A 427 -10.06 20.27 -1.01
C GLY A 427 -9.83 19.39 -2.23
N LYS A 428 -8.65 18.78 -2.39
CA LYS A 428 -8.36 17.81 -3.45
C LYS A 428 -8.93 16.42 -3.11
N VAL A 429 -8.90 15.53 -4.08
CA VAL A 429 -9.47 14.17 -3.95
C VAL A 429 -8.85 13.37 -2.80
N GLY A 430 -7.54 13.48 -2.58
CA GLY A 430 -6.84 12.80 -1.49
C GLY A 430 -7.21 13.34 -0.10
N ASP A 431 -7.42 14.66 0.04
CA ASP A 431 -7.91 15.27 1.28
C ASP A 431 -9.31 14.74 1.64
N LYS A 432 -10.23 14.69 0.66
CA LYS A 432 -11.57 14.11 0.82
C LYS A 432 -11.55 12.62 1.17
N LEU A 433 -10.62 11.87 0.57
CA LEU A 433 -10.40 10.47 0.91
C LEU A 433 -9.97 10.31 2.37
N LEU A 434 -8.96 11.09 2.81
CA LEU A 434 -8.45 11.03 4.18
C LEU A 434 -9.50 11.44 5.21
N GLU A 435 -10.31 12.47 4.91
CA GLU A 435 -11.44 12.87 5.76
C GLU A 435 -12.48 11.75 5.86
N SER A 436 -12.85 11.12 4.75
CA SER A 436 -13.80 10.01 4.72
C SER A 436 -13.25 8.79 5.49
N ALA A 437 -11.97 8.45 5.32
CA ALA A 437 -11.31 7.36 6.06
C ALA A 437 -11.26 7.65 7.57
N ALA A 438 -10.99 8.90 7.97
CA ALA A 438 -11.00 9.31 9.36
C ALA A 438 -12.40 9.23 9.98
N ASN A 439 -13.46 9.62 9.25
CA ASN A 439 -14.84 9.51 9.70
C ASN A 439 -15.27 8.05 9.84
N TRP A 440 -14.91 7.19 8.87
CA TRP A 440 -15.08 5.74 8.97
C TRP A 440 -14.43 5.16 10.23
N SER A 441 -13.18 5.53 10.50
CA SER A 441 -12.46 5.06 11.68
C SER A 441 -13.10 5.58 12.99
N LYS A 442 -13.48 6.86 13.07
CA LYS A 442 -14.14 7.46 14.24
C LYS A 442 -15.48 6.80 14.57
N SER A 443 -16.21 6.35 13.57
CA SER A 443 -17.46 5.62 13.74
C SER A 443 -17.28 4.15 14.09
N ALA A 444 -16.03 3.67 14.28
CA ALA A 444 -15.71 2.26 14.45
C ALA A 444 -16.29 1.37 13.33
N GLY A 445 -16.20 1.87 12.08
CA GLY A 445 -16.63 1.13 10.91
C GLY A 445 -18.14 1.06 10.69
N THR A 446 -18.92 2.04 11.17
CA THR A 446 -20.39 2.07 11.05
C THR A 446 -20.94 3.20 10.19
N ASP A 447 -20.12 4.15 9.74
CA ASP A 447 -20.53 5.24 8.84
C ASP A 447 -20.48 4.77 7.38
N ASP A 448 -21.58 4.22 6.88
CA ASP A 448 -21.69 3.70 5.53
C ASP A 448 -21.43 4.78 4.46
N LEU A 449 -21.85 6.03 4.71
CA LEU A 449 -21.61 7.14 3.77
C LEU A 449 -20.11 7.47 3.66
N ALA A 450 -19.41 7.50 4.79
CA ALA A 450 -17.97 7.69 4.78
C ALA A 450 -17.27 6.57 4.00
N TRP A 451 -17.75 5.33 4.14
CA TRP A 451 -17.20 4.17 3.43
C TRP A 451 -17.50 4.20 1.92
N GLU A 452 -18.68 4.61 1.52
CA GLU A 452 -19.04 4.85 0.11
C GLU A 452 -18.17 5.94 -0.52
N ASN A 453 -17.91 7.02 0.20
CA ASN A 453 -16.99 8.08 -0.25
C ASN A 453 -15.55 7.57 -0.38
N VAL A 454 -15.08 6.72 0.53
CA VAL A 454 -13.78 6.05 0.39
C VAL A 454 -13.74 5.23 -0.90
N ALA A 455 -14.78 4.42 -1.19
CA ALA A 455 -14.87 3.64 -2.43
C ALA A 455 -14.83 4.54 -3.67
N LYS A 456 -15.57 5.66 -3.66
CA LYS A 456 -15.60 6.64 -4.74
C LYS A 456 -14.20 7.18 -5.04
N TYR A 457 -13.52 7.74 -4.04
CA TYR A 457 -12.22 8.40 -4.23
C TYR A 457 -11.07 7.42 -4.55
N LEU A 458 -11.19 6.15 -4.16
CA LEU A 458 -10.26 5.08 -4.55
C LEU A 458 -10.52 4.55 -5.97
N GLY A 459 -11.65 4.89 -6.60
CA GLY A 459 -12.02 4.39 -7.90
C GLY A 459 -12.51 2.94 -7.89
N ILE A 460 -13.13 2.49 -6.79
CA ILE A 460 -13.85 1.21 -6.79
C ILE A 460 -15.03 1.34 -7.77
N PRO A 461 -15.19 0.39 -8.71
CA PRO A 461 -16.21 0.51 -9.75
C PRO A 461 -17.62 0.46 -9.16
N ARG A 462 -18.54 1.16 -9.83
CA ARG A 462 -19.96 1.14 -9.51
C ARG A 462 -20.52 -0.27 -9.69
N ILE A 463 -21.47 -0.61 -8.84
CA ILE A 463 -22.15 -1.91 -8.88
C ILE A 463 -23.54 -1.73 -9.48
N ASP A 464 -23.91 -2.65 -10.35
CA ASP A 464 -25.27 -2.75 -10.84
C ASP A 464 -26.17 -3.33 -9.74
N ILE A 465 -27.23 -2.61 -9.40
CA ILE A 465 -28.10 -2.95 -8.26
C ILE A 465 -28.88 -4.25 -8.51
N GLU A 466 -29.23 -4.54 -9.78
CA GLU A 466 -30.02 -5.70 -10.13
C GLU A 466 -29.21 -6.99 -10.14
N THR A 467 -27.98 -6.90 -10.70
CA THR A 467 -27.10 -8.05 -10.86
C THR A 467 -26.10 -8.24 -9.74
N GLY A 468 -25.78 -7.18 -8.98
CA GLY A 468 -24.71 -7.16 -7.98
C GLY A 468 -23.30 -7.16 -8.57
N LEU A 469 -23.16 -7.03 -9.90
CA LEU A 469 -21.89 -7.11 -10.61
C LEU A 469 -21.30 -5.71 -10.85
N PRO A 470 -19.98 -5.58 -11.02
CA PRO A 470 -19.35 -4.31 -11.38
C PRO A 470 -19.82 -3.84 -12.75
N LYS A 471 -20.09 -2.53 -12.86
CA LYS A 471 -20.42 -1.88 -14.12
C LYS A 471 -19.17 -1.63 -14.95
N PHE A 472 -19.37 -1.69 -16.28
CA PHE A 472 -18.37 -1.32 -17.27
C PHE A 472 -18.93 -0.20 -18.14
N LYS A 473 -18.02 0.60 -18.70
CA LYS A 473 -18.30 1.62 -19.72
C LYS A 473 -17.26 1.52 -20.84
N LEU A 474 -17.48 2.22 -21.95
CA LEU A 474 -16.54 2.26 -23.06
C LEU A 474 -15.53 3.40 -22.91
N ASP A 475 -14.28 3.09 -23.21
CA ASP A 475 -13.20 4.01 -23.58
C ASP A 475 -12.89 3.74 -25.05
N GLU A 476 -13.44 4.57 -25.95
CA GLU A 476 -13.55 4.30 -27.39
C GLU A 476 -14.26 2.97 -27.68
N ASP A 477 -13.53 1.95 -28.09
CA ASP A 477 -14.04 0.60 -28.41
C ASP A 477 -13.72 -0.45 -27.33
N VAL A 478 -13.09 -0.05 -26.23
CA VAL A 478 -12.63 -0.94 -25.17
C VAL A 478 -13.48 -0.80 -23.91
N LEU A 479 -13.91 -1.91 -23.32
CA LEU A 479 -14.60 -1.90 -22.03
C LEU A 479 -13.60 -1.60 -20.89
N ILE A 480 -13.99 -0.68 -20.01
CA ILE A 480 -13.27 -0.33 -18.78
C ILE A 480 -14.22 -0.40 -17.59
N LEU A 481 -13.67 -0.58 -16.40
CA LEU A 481 -14.46 -0.49 -15.17
C LEU A 481 -15.08 0.91 -15.01
N ASP A 482 -16.39 0.98 -14.72
CA ASP A 482 -17.10 2.26 -14.53
C ASP A 482 -16.79 2.83 -13.14
N ARG A 483 -15.73 3.64 -13.08
CA ARG A 483 -15.29 4.38 -11.89
C ARG A 483 -15.84 5.82 -11.93
N ASP A 484 -15.88 6.46 -10.77
CA ASP A 484 -16.18 7.89 -10.67
C ASP A 484 -15.09 8.72 -11.38
N GLU A 485 -15.40 9.97 -11.72
CA GLU A 485 -14.43 10.88 -12.33
C GLU A 485 -13.49 11.50 -11.30
N GLU A 486 -13.98 11.69 -10.07
CA GLU A 486 -13.22 12.25 -8.95
C GLU A 486 -12.52 11.11 -8.18
N VAL A 487 -11.40 10.63 -8.73
CA VAL A 487 -10.61 9.52 -8.17
C VAL A 487 -9.13 9.89 -8.05
N LEU A 488 -8.43 9.23 -7.13
CA LEU A 488 -6.97 9.31 -7.06
C LEU A 488 -6.33 8.68 -8.29
N ASN A 489 -5.29 9.33 -8.80
CA ASN A 489 -4.39 8.76 -9.81
C ASN A 489 -3.18 8.14 -9.12
N TRP A 490 -2.88 6.89 -9.46
CA TRP A 490 -1.73 6.19 -8.92
C TRP A 490 -0.46 6.42 -9.72
N HIS A 491 -0.58 6.65 -11.05
CA HIS A 491 0.53 7.04 -11.92
C HIS A 491 1.00 8.46 -11.61
N PHE A 492 2.26 8.73 -11.87
CA PHE A 492 2.85 10.04 -11.65
C PHE A 492 4.15 10.22 -12.44
N THR A 493 4.54 11.48 -12.63
CA THR A 493 5.83 11.84 -13.22
C THR A 493 6.68 12.59 -12.21
N ILE A 494 7.98 12.30 -12.19
CA ILE A 494 8.97 13.00 -11.39
C ILE A 494 9.95 13.63 -12.36
N ARG A 495 10.14 14.94 -12.26
CA ARG A 495 11.12 15.67 -13.07
C ARG A 495 12.29 16.12 -12.20
N SER A 496 13.48 15.94 -12.72
CA SER A 496 14.72 16.36 -12.11
C SER A 496 15.46 17.31 -13.08
N PHE A 497 16.76 17.55 -12.88
CA PHE A 497 17.48 18.53 -13.70
C PHE A 497 17.61 18.12 -15.17
N LYS A 498 17.92 16.85 -15.45
CA LYS A 498 18.23 16.34 -16.79
C LYS A 498 17.46 15.06 -17.15
N HIS A 499 16.70 14.51 -16.22
CA HIS A 499 15.87 13.34 -16.48
C HIS A 499 14.51 13.46 -15.84
N GLU A 500 13.58 12.73 -16.41
CA GLU A 500 12.28 12.46 -15.79
C GLU A 500 12.04 10.97 -15.65
N VAL A 501 11.15 10.62 -14.74
CA VAL A 501 10.68 9.25 -14.56
C VAL A 501 9.16 9.26 -14.59
N ILE A 502 8.59 8.59 -15.59
CA ILE A 502 7.16 8.35 -15.73
C ILE A 502 6.86 7.00 -15.08
N VAL A 503 6.03 6.97 -14.05
CA VAL A 503 5.63 5.77 -13.33
C VAL A 503 4.20 5.41 -13.71
N LEU A 504 4.01 4.24 -14.34
CA LEU A 504 2.74 3.80 -14.89
C LEU A 504 1.90 3.03 -13.87
N ASP A 505 0.60 3.22 -13.92
CA ASP A 505 -0.42 2.39 -13.27
C ASP A 505 -1.01 1.43 -14.31
N THR A 506 -0.55 0.20 -14.32
CA THR A 506 -1.00 -0.86 -15.23
C THR A 506 -2.09 -1.74 -14.62
N ARG A 507 -2.63 -1.39 -13.45
CA ARG A 507 -3.70 -2.13 -12.78
C ARG A 507 -5.07 -1.45 -12.93
N THR A 508 -5.18 -0.19 -12.54
CA THR A 508 -6.49 0.47 -12.51
C THR A 508 -6.91 1.09 -13.85
N TRP A 509 -6.01 1.14 -14.83
CA TRP A 509 -6.28 1.65 -16.18
C TRP A 509 -6.39 0.54 -17.24
N ARG A 510 -6.67 -0.69 -16.80
CA ARG A 510 -6.89 -1.83 -17.70
C ARG A 510 -8.15 -1.68 -18.52
N GLY A 511 -8.04 -2.11 -19.78
CA GLY A 511 -9.16 -2.23 -20.72
C GLY A 511 -9.37 -3.68 -21.16
N TYR A 512 -10.58 -4.01 -21.51
CA TYR A 512 -11.01 -5.36 -21.89
C TYR A 512 -11.59 -5.33 -23.30
N PRO A 513 -10.78 -5.54 -24.34
CA PRO A 513 -11.15 -5.28 -25.73
C PRO A 513 -12.00 -6.39 -26.35
N THR A 514 -12.09 -7.58 -25.74
CA THR A 514 -12.76 -8.75 -26.31
C THR A 514 -14.11 -9.03 -25.64
N GLU A 515 -14.97 -9.83 -26.28
CA GLU A 515 -16.22 -10.29 -25.69
C GLU A 515 -16.03 -11.36 -24.62
N SER A 516 -14.94 -12.14 -24.68
CA SER A 516 -14.63 -13.17 -23.71
C SER A 516 -14.19 -12.56 -22.37
N ALA A 517 -14.77 -13.01 -21.26
CA ALA A 517 -14.47 -12.49 -19.94
C ALA A 517 -13.11 -12.95 -19.41
N ILE A 518 -12.55 -14.02 -19.95
CA ILE A 518 -11.28 -14.61 -19.51
C ILE A 518 -10.07 -14.15 -20.33
N ASP A 519 -10.29 -13.40 -21.40
CA ASP A 519 -9.20 -12.94 -22.25
C ASP A 519 -8.31 -11.92 -21.53
N PRO A 520 -7.01 -11.86 -21.90
CA PRO A 520 -6.07 -10.90 -21.36
C PRO A 520 -6.51 -9.43 -21.55
N PRO A 521 -6.19 -8.54 -20.59
CA PRO A 521 -6.52 -7.13 -20.70
C PRO A 521 -5.53 -6.36 -21.58
N MET A 522 -5.96 -5.22 -22.10
CA MET A 522 -5.03 -4.11 -22.38
C MET A 522 -4.53 -3.56 -21.04
N LEU A 523 -3.24 -3.52 -20.81
CA LEU A 523 -2.68 -3.01 -19.56
C LEU A 523 -2.89 -1.50 -19.39
N LEU A 524 -2.94 -0.73 -20.48
CA LEU A 524 -3.39 0.65 -20.53
C LEU A 524 -4.45 0.83 -21.61
N THR A 525 -5.54 1.49 -21.28
CA THR A 525 -6.58 1.90 -22.23
C THR A 525 -6.08 3.04 -23.12
N HIS A 526 -6.89 3.44 -24.11
CA HIS A 526 -6.57 4.60 -24.97
C HIS A 526 -6.35 5.86 -24.13
N LYS A 527 -7.28 6.16 -23.22
CA LYS A 527 -7.15 7.26 -22.28
C LYS A 527 -5.98 7.07 -21.31
N GLY A 528 -5.68 5.83 -20.92
CA GLY A 528 -4.51 5.51 -20.09
C GLY A 528 -3.19 5.90 -20.76
N PHE A 529 -3.03 5.62 -22.04
CA PHE A 529 -1.87 6.08 -22.82
C PHE A 529 -1.78 7.60 -22.92
N GLU A 530 -2.91 8.26 -23.17
CA GLU A 530 -2.97 9.73 -23.21
C GLU A 530 -2.54 10.35 -21.87
N GLU A 531 -3.16 9.92 -20.77
CA GLU A 531 -2.93 10.54 -19.45
C GLU A 531 -1.56 10.22 -18.85
N GLN A 532 -1.06 8.99 -19.05
CA GLN A 532 0.14 8.52 -18.36
C GLN A 532 1.42 8.67 -19.18
N ILE A 533 1.33 8.78 -20.50
CA ILE A 533 2.51 8.84 -21.38
C ILE A 533 2.49 10.09 -22.23
N GLN A 534 1.44 10.30 -23.04
CA GLN A 534 1.44 11.39 -24.04
C GLN A 534 1.42 12.77 -23.38
N LYS A 535 0.53 13.00 -22.40
CA LYS A 535 0.48 14.28 -21.66
C LYS A 535 1.78 14.59 -20.91
N PRO A 536 2.36 13.69 -20.11
CA PRO A 536 3.66 13.94 -19.48
C PRO A 536 4.77 14.29 -20.47
N LEU A 537 4.86 13.59 -21.60
CA LEU A 537 5.86 13.89 -22.63
C LEU A 537 5.63 15.27 -23.28
N GLN A 538 4.39 15.64 -23.58
CA GLN A 538 4.04 16.96 -24.11
C GLN A 538 4.35 18.08 -23.11
N GLU A 539 4.07 17.86 -21.83
CA GLU A 539 4.43 18.78 -20.75
C GLU A 539 5.94 18.98 -20.69
N THR A 540 6.72 17.89 -20.76
CA THR A 540 8.18 17.93 -20.73
C THR A 540 8.74 18.66 -21.93
N GLU A 541 8.20 18.42 -23.14
CA GLU A 541 8.57 19.19 -24.32
C GLU A 541 8.34 20.69 -24.15
N SER A 542 7.17 21.08 -23.61
CA SER A 542 6.85 22.47 -23.32
C SER A 542 7.78 23.09 -22.30
N LEU A 543 8.11 22.38 -21.21
CA LEU A 543 9.02 22.84 -20.17
C LEU A 543 10.46 23.00 -20.69
N ASN A 544 10.91 22.11 -21.58
CA ASN A 544 12.19 22.24 -22.25
C ASN A 544 12.22 23.44 -23.20
N GLN A 545 11.14 23.69 -23.97
CA GLN A 545 11.04 24.84 -24.88
C GLN A 545 11.03 26.17 -24.13
N THR A 546 10.45 26.25 -22.94
CA THR A 546 10.45 27.46 -22.10
C THR A 546 11.75 27.66 -21.34
N GLY A 547 12.63 26.66 -21.31
CA GLY A 547 13.90 26.68 -20.55
C GLY A 547 13.71 26.51 -19.02
N GLU A 548 12.52 26.08 -18.59
CA GLU A 548 12.26 25.77 -17.18
C GLU A 548 12.95 24.47 -16.75
N PHE A 549 13.05 23.51 -17.67
CA PHE A 549 13.80 22.26 -17.52
C PHE A 549 14.68 22.03 -18.76
N GLU A 550 15.65 21.14 -18.63
CA GLU A 550 16.48 20.64 -19.72
C GLU A 550 16.52 19.10 -19.69
N ILE A 551 15.33 18.49 -19.77
CA ILE A 551 15.21 17.02 -19.72
C ILE A 551 15.83 16.40 -20.99
N GLU A 552 16.82 15.55 -20.79
CA GLU A 552 17.57 14.84 -21.84
C GLU A 552 17.22 13.34 -21.90
N ALA A 553 16.67 12.78 -20.80
CA ALA A 553 16.30 11.38 -20.73
C ALA A 553 14.96 11.17 -20.01
N THR A 554 14.10 10.35 -20.61
CA THR A 554 12.86 9.86 -20.01
C THR A 554 13.02 8.39 -19.68
N LEU A 555 12.77 8.03 -18.41
CA LEU A 555 12.70 6.66 -17.94
C LEU A 555 11.25 6.30 -17.66
N VAL A 556 10.83 5.11 -18.08
CA VAL A 556 9.47 4.62 -17.82
C VAL A 556 9.56 3.47 -16.83
N VAL A 557 8.85 3.58 -15.72
CA VAL A 557 8.75 2.56 -14.68
C VAL A 557 7.42 1.85 -14.82
N VAL A 558 7.47 0.53 -15.01
CA VAL A 558 6.32 -0.33 -15.29
C VAL A 558 6.26 -1.44 -14.24
N PRO A 559 5.13 -1.62 -13.51
CA PRO A 559 4.99 -2.70 -12.53
C PRO A 559 5.00 -4.09 -13.19
N THR A 560 4.32 -4.22 -14.32
CA THR A 560 4.19 -5.48 -15.07
C THR A 560 5.33 -5.67 -16.08
N ASN A 561 5.68 -6.92 -16.37
CA ASN A 561 6.77 -7.27 -17.28
C ASN A 561 6.53 -6.75 -18.71
N LEU A 562 7.46 -5.93 -19.20
CA LEU A 562 7.43 -5.44 -20.58
C LEU A 562 7.89 -6.54 -21.56
N VAL A 563 8.96 -7.27 -21.19
CA VAL A 563 9.55 -8.34 -22.00
C VAL A 563 9.69 -9.58 -21.12
N GLY A 564 9.07 -10.67 -21.54
CA GLY A 564 9.16 -11.97 -20.88
C GLY A 564 10.24 -12.88 -21.48
N LEU A 565 10.50 -14.02 -20.82
CA LEU A 565 11.27 -15.10 -21.42
C LEU A 565 10.37 -15.86 -22.39
N TRP A 566 10.81 -16.03 -23.65
CA TRP A 566 10.03 -16.69 -24.70
C TRP A 566 9.36 -18.00 -24.28
N ILE A 567 10.03 -18.84 -23.48
CA ILE A 567 9.48 -20.10 -23.03
C ILE A 567 8.32 -19.92 -22.04
N ILE A 568 8.38 -18.89 -21.19
CA ILE A 568 7.31 -18.54 -20.24
C ILE A 568 6.12 -18.01 -21.02
N ASP A 569 6.33 -17.09 -21.96
CA ASP A 569 5.29 -16.54 -22.82
C ASP A 569 4.57 -17.64 -23.62
N ALA A 570 5.31 -18.63 -24.14
CA ALA A 570 4.73 -19.76 -24.87
C ALA A 570 3.84 -20.62 -23.98
N VAL A 571 4.23 -20.87 -22.71
CA VAL A 571 3.42 -21.64 -21.75
C VAL A 571 2.18 -20.84 -21.36
N GLN A 572 2.32 -19.56 -21.06
CA GLN A 572 1.18 -18.70 -20.69
C GLN A 572 0.18 -18.55 -21.85
N LYS A 573 0.63 -18.43 -23.12
CA LYS A 573 -0.26 -18.44 -24.29
C LYS A 573 -1.06 -19.72 -24.39
N LEU A 574 -0.43 -20.87 -24.15
CA LEU A 574 -1.11 -22.17 -24.12
C LEU A 574 -2.16 -22.23 -23.00
N ASP A 575 -1.87 -21.68 -21.83
CA ASP A 575 -2.82 -21.63 -20.71
C ASP A 575 -4.01 -20.72 -21.03
N VAL A 576 -3.80 -19.56 -21.68
CA VAL A 576 -4.88 -18.70 -22.18
C VAL A 576 -5.76 -19.45 -23.19
N GLU A 577 -5.17 -20.12 -24.19
CA GLU A 577 -5.90 -20.92 -25.19
C GLU A 577 -6.72 -22.06 -24.57
N GLN A 578 -6.27 -22.60 -23.44
CA GLN A 578 -6.97 -23.65 -22.69
C GLN A 578 -7.96 -23.11 -21.65
N GLY A 579 -8.10 -21.79 -21.53
CA GLY A 579 -8.94 -21.16 -20.50
C GLY A 579 -8.43 -21.30 -19.07
N LYS A 580 -7.13 -21.57 -18.88
CA LYS A 580 -6.50 -21.78 -17.57
C LYS A 580 -5.78 -20.53 -17.08
N VAL A 581 -6.37 -19.37 -17.29
CA VAL A 581 -5.74 -18.06 -17.07
C VAL A 581 -5.31 -17.77 -15.63
N PHE A 582 -5.99 -18.35 -14.63
CA PHE A 582 -5.68 -18.17 -13.21
C PHE A 582 -4.64 -19.14 -12.65
N ASN A 583 -3.96 -19.90 -13.48
CA ASN A 583 -3.00 -20.92 -13.02
C ASN A 583 -1.56 -20.42 -12.99
N SER A 584 -1.24 -19.41 -13.79
CA SER A 584 0.12 -18.98 -14.08
C SER A 584 0.21 -17.49 -14.48
N ASP A 585 -0.70 -16.65 -13.96
CA ASP A 585 -0.81 -15.21 -14.29
C ASP A 585 -0.86 -15.00 -15.81
N ALA A 586 -1.49 -15.93 -16.52
CA ALA A 586 -1.46 -15.97 -17.96
C ALA A 586 -2.23 -14.78 -18.53
N GLY A 587 -1.51 -13.92 -19.23
CA GLY A 587 -2.06 -12.72 -19.85
C GLY A 587 -1.71 -11.42 -19.09
N ASP A 588 -0.92 -11.46 -18.01
CA ASP A 588 -0.51 -10.30 -17.24
C ASP A 588 0.83 -9.69 -17.73
N ALA A 589 1.10 -9.72 -19.01
CA ALA A 589 2.28 -9.11 -19.62
C ALA A 589 1.90 -8.31 -20.87
N TRP A 590 2.69 -7.30 -21.19
CA TRP A 590 2.43 -6.40 -22.30
C TRP A 590 2.32 -7.09 -23.66
N ASN A 591 3.07 -8.17 -23.90
CA ASN A 591 3.09 -8.91 -25.16
C ASN A 591 1.85 -9.77 -25.41
N PHE A 592 0.92 -9.87 -24.46
CA PHE A 592 -0.38 -10.54 -24.66
C PHE A 592 -1.38 -9.68 -25.42
N HIS A 593 -1.19 -8.37 -25.43
CA HIS A 593 -2.01 -7.44 -26.19
C HIS A 593 -1.15 -6.63 -27.16
N GLU A 594 -0.98 -7.17 -28.37
CA GLU A 594 -0.05 -6.64 -29.38
C GLU A 594 -0.27 -5.15 -29.70
N LEU A 595 -1.54 -4.72 -29.84
CA LEU A 595 -1.85 -3.31 -30.13
C LEU A 595 -1.41 -2.36 -29.00
N ALA A 596 -1.58 -2.76 -27.76
CA ALA A 596 -1.12 -1.99 -26.60
C ALA A 596 0.41 -1.96 -26.52
N PHE A 597 1.05 -3.10 -26.77
CA PHE A 597 2.51 -3.21 -26.76
C PHE A 597 3.18 -2.37 -27.86
N VAL A 598 2.62 -2.39 -29.08
CA VAL A 598 3.14 -1.56 -30.21
C VAL A 598 2.94 -0.07 -29.95
N LYS A 599 1.90 0.30 -29.22
CA LYS A 599 1.61 1.70 -28.88
C LYS A 599 2.54 2.26 -27.80
N LEU A 600 3.01 1.41 -26.87
CA LEU A 600 4.00 1.77 -25.85
C LEU A 600 5.39 1.98 -26.46
#